data_2593b3c3e65f07cbb901bf60f61b9309
#
_entry.id   2593b3c3e65f07cbb901bf60f61b9309
#
_cell.length_a   1.000
_cell.length_b   1.000
_cell.length_c   1.000
_cell.angle_alpha   90.00
_cell.angle_beta   90.00
_cell.angle_gamma   90.00
#
_symmetry.space_group_name_H-M   'P 1'
#
loop_
_entity.id
_entity.type
_entity.pdbx_description
1 polymer ?
#
loop_
_entity_poly.entity_id
_entity_poly.type
_entity_poly.pdbx_seq_one_letter_code
_entity_poly.pdbx_strand_id
1 'polypeptide(L)'
;MIFTKIIRGFISAESLNVSTSLSPDDPIYKGLQSFKKGVESRTNGEVKIKLFSSGQLGADNELLQHAQAGSNVGVVVDGARLAQFVPEFAIIPAPFVFKDYTTLKKFISSPVFSQWSEQMSSKSGLTPLSFNWYQGARMLVTQKPVSKPSDLNGVRVRALEAPVTIETIKCMGGSPTPLSWSEIYSSIQTGVVDAAEAQPTAVYGSKLYEITKHITKTNHIHLMTGIIVSQKWLSSLTAEQQTILREEAQKNGDIASENTIQAGDKMLDEMAKKGMTISEVDTQPFIDGCRYVPEKLGLSEAYKQVNSIIN
;
A
#
# COMPACT_ATOMS: atom_id res chain seq x y z
N MET A 1 18.10 -34.26 48.53
CA MET A 1 17.86 -32.92 47.95
C MET A 1 18.38 -32.96 46.52
N ILE A 2 17.45 -33.23 45.55
CA ILE A 2 17.81 -33.32 44.13
C ILE A 2 17.52 -31.96 43.53
N PHE A 3 18.58 -31.22 43.16
CA PHE A 3 18.46 -29.98 42.44
C PHE A 3 18.11 -30.30 40.96
N THR A 4 16.86 -30.14 40.60
CA THR A 4 16.46 -30.16 39.18
C THR A 4 16.90 -28.83 38.56
N LYS A 5 18.01 -28.82 37.84
CA LYS A 5 18.43 -27.73 36.99
C LYS A 5 17.41 -27.62 35.83
N ILE A 6 16.52 -26.64 35.89
CA ILE A 6 15.74 -26.20 34.74
C ILE A 6 16.72 -25.59 33.76
N ILE A 7 17.12 -26.35 32.75
CA ILE A 7 17.78 -25.81 31.55
C ILE A 7 16.71 -25.06 30.79
N ARG A 8 16.57 -23.75 31.02
CA ARG A 8 15.93 -22.86 30.05
C ARG A 8 16.80 -22.87 28.80
N GLY A 9 16.47 -23.70 27.84
CA GLY A 9 17.07 -23.59 26.52
C GLY A 9 16.90 -22.15 26.04
N PHE A 10 17.97 -21.54 25.56
CA PHE A 10 17.91 -20.28 24.84
C PHE A 10 17.09 -20.52 23.59
N ILE A 11 15.77 -20.25 23.64
CA ILE A 11 14.95 -20.19 22.45
C ILE A 11 15.45 -18.93 21.73
N SER A 12 16.07 -19.13 20.58
CA SER A 12 16.42 -18.04 19.68
C SER A 12 15.15 -17.27 19.34
N ALA A 13 15.15 -15.95 19.53
CA ALA A 13 14.01 -15.13 19.18
C ALA A 13 13.72 -15.24 17.67
N GLU A 14 12.47 -15.46 17.31
CA GLU A 14 12.02 -15.37 15.93
C GLU A 14 12.04 -13.90 15.49
N SER A 15 12.37 -13.62 14.23
CA SER A 15 12.43 -12.26 13.71
C SER A 15 11.65 -12.10 12.43
N LEU A 16 11.04 -10.92 12.27
CA LEU A 16 10.39 -10.48 11.03
C LEU A 16 10.99 -9.16 10.58
N ASN A 17 11.50 -9.11 9.37
CA ASN A 17 11.98 -7.89 8.72
C ASN A 17 10.82 -7.27 7.95
N VAL A 18 10.27 -6.15 8.42
CA VAL A 18 9.14 -5.46 7.78
C VAL A 18 9.64 -4.28 6.97
N SER A 19 9.32 -4.28 5.68
CA SER A 19 9.71 -3.26 4.72
C SER A 19 8.53 -2.42 4.26
N THR A 20 8.79 -1.13 4.12
CA THR A 20 7.93 -0.18 3.41
C THR A 20 8.76 0.73 2.51
N SER A 21 8.20 1.14 1.38
CA SER A 21 8.79 2.17 0.51
C SER A 21 8.60 3.59 1.04
N LEU A 22 7.78 3.78 2.08
CA LEU A 22 7.46 5.08 2.66
C LEU A 22 8.58 5.58 3.58
N SER A 23 8.63 6.90 3.78
CA SER A 23 9.60 7.56 4.65
C SER A 23 9.33 7.30 6.14
N PRO A 24 10.33 7.50 7.03
CA PRO A 24 10.14 7.35 8.47
C PRO A 24 9.11 8.31 9.09
N ASP A 25 8.86 9.44 8.44
CA ASP A 25 7.89 10.43 8.92
C ASP A 25 6.45 10.11 8.53
N ASP A 26 6.24 9.14 7.64
CA ASP A 26 4.91 8.73 7.20
C ASP A 26 4.12 8.11 8.36
N PRO A 27 2.81 8.44 8.51
CA PRO A 27 1.96 7.84 9.53
C PRO A 27 1.93 6.30 9.51
N ILE A 28 2.06 5.69 8.33
CA ILE A 28 2.17 4.22 8.18
C ILE A 28 3.42 3.71 8.89
N TYR A 29 4.58 4.34 8.69
CA TYR A 29 5.80 3.90 9.36
C TYR A 29 5.71 4.05 10.87
N LYS A 30 5.12 5.14 11.35
CA LYS A 30 4.85 5.33 12.79
C LYS A 30 3.92 4.25 13.34
N GLY A 31 2.92 3.84 12.56
CA GLY A 31 2.06 2.71 12.87
C GLY A 31 2.83 1.39 12.95
N LEU A 32 3.80 1.16 12.05
CA LEU A 32 4.67 -0.01 12.10
C LEU A 32 5.56 -0.02 13.35
N GLN A 33 6.01 1.15 13.80
CA GLN A 33 6.76 1.27 15.08
C GLN A 33 5.88 0.85 16.27
N SER A 34 4.61 1.24 16.30
CA SER A 34 3.65 0.80 17.32
C SER A 34 3.34 -0.69 17.22
N PHE A 35 3.20 -1.23 16.01
CA PHE A 35 3.07 -2.66 15.75
C PHE A 35 4.26 -3.43 16.33
N LYS A 36 5.49 -3.01 16.01
CA LYS A 36 6.73 -3.57 16.57
C LYS A 36 6.68 -3.61 18.09
N LYS A 37 6.39 -2.49 18.72
CA LYS A 37 6.34 -2.37 20.18
C LYS A 37 5.29 -3.32 20.80
N GLY A 38 4.12 -3.40 20.20
CA GLY A 38 3.03 -4.27 20.66
C GLY A 38 3.37 -5.75 20.54
N VAL A 39 3.91 -6.18 19.40
CA VAL A 39 4.33 -7.57 19.19
C VAL A 39 5.44 -7.97 20.15
N GLU A 40 6.50 -7.19 20.23
CA GLU A 40 7.65 -7.50 21.11
C GLU A 40 7.26 -7.54 22.59
N SER A 41 6.40 -6.63 23.03
CA SER A 41 5.90 -6.59 24.40
C SER A 41 5.01 -7.81 24.72
N ARG A 42 4.06 -8.13 23.88
CA ARG A 42 3.09 -9.21 24.11
C ARG A 42 3.70 -10.61 23.96
N THR A 43 4.77 -10.74 23.18
CA THR A 43 5.51 -12.00 23.03
C THR A 43 6.69 -12.11 23.99
N ASN A 44 6.83 -11.20 24.97
CA ASN A 44 7.98 -11.14 25.88
C ASN A 44 9.34 -11.19 25.16
N GLY A 45 9.39 -10.60 23.96
CA GLY A 45 10.60 -10.54 23.13
C GLY A 45 10.90 -11.82 22.35
N GLU A 46 10.04 -12.81 22.37
CA GLU A 46 10.20 -14.05 21.60
C GLU A 46 10.06 -13.83 20.09
N VAL A 47 9.28 -12.81 19.67
CA VAL A 47 9.20 -12.36 18.30
C VAL A 47 9.73 -10.94 18.22
N LYS A 48 10.75 -10.73 17.40
CA LYS A 48 11.39 -9.44 17.15
C LYS A 48 10.98 -8.89 15.79
N ILE A 49 10.69 -7.60 15.74
CA ILE A 49 10.37 -6.90 14.51
C ILE A 49 11.51 -5.94 14.17
N LYS A 50 12.02 -6.03 12.94
CA LYS A 50 12.99 -5.06 12.41
C LYS A 50 12.28 -4.28 11.29
N LEU A 51 12.35 -2.94 11.35
CA LEU A 51 11.68 -2.06 10.41
C LEU A 51 12.66 -1.44 9.43
N PHE A 52 12.27 -1.40 8.17
CA PHE A 52 13.03 -0.81 7.08
C PHE A 52 12.13 0.14 6.31
N SER A 53 12.49 1.42 6.29
CA SER A 53 11.79 2.47 5.56
C SER A 53 12.42 2.73 4.20
N SER A 54 11.76 3.54 3.38
CA SER A 54 12.30 4.12 2.13
C SER A 54 12.89 3.10 1.15
N GLY A 55 12.38 1.89 1.14
CA GLY A 55 12.85 0.81 0.26
C GLY A 55 14.24 0.27 0.60
N GLN A 56 14.76 0.52 1.79
CA GLN A 56 16.12 0.14 2.19
C GLN A 56 16.39 -1.37 2.16
N LEU A 57 15.36 -2.19 2.41
CA LEU A 57 15.52 -3.66 2.40
C LEU A 57 15.55 -4.23 0.98
N GLY A 58 14.97 -3.54 0.02
CA GLY A 58 14.88 -3.96 -1.38
C GLY A 58 13.57 -3.54 -2.02
N ALA A 59 13.41 -3.86 -3.30
CA ALA A 59 12.20 -3.60 -4.05
C ALA A 59 11.04 -4.51 -3.59
N ASP A 60 9.83 -3.96 -3.53
CA ASP A 60 8.66 -4.68 -2.99
C ASP A 60 8.39 -6.02 -3.69
N ASN A 61 8.50 -6.07 -5.04
CA ASN A 61 8.28 -7.31 -5.78
C ASN A 61 9.33 -8.40 -5.46
N GLU A 62 10.58 -8.02 -5.28
CA GLU A 62 11.65 -8.95 -4.87
C GLU A 62 11.39 -9.48 -3.46
N LEU A 63 11.01 -8.60 -2.54
CA LEU A 63 10.70 -8.98 -1.15
C LEU A 63 9.48 -9.89 -1.07
N LEU A 64 8.46 -9.68 -1.89
CA LEU A 64 7.32 -10.62 -2.01
C LEU A 64 7.76 -12.01 -2.47
N GLN A 65 8.69 -12.09 -3.43
CA GLN A 65 9.26 -13.37 -3.87
C GLN A 65 10.05 -14.06 -2.74
N HIS A 66 10.82 -13.29 -1.97
CA HIS A 66 11.52 -13.82 -0.79
C HIS A 66 10.54 -14.35 0.27
N ALA A 67 9.46 -13.61 0.55
CA ALA A 67 8.42 -14.07 1.46
C ALA A 67 7.72 -15.34 0.92
N GLN A 68 7.43 -15.39 -0.37
CA GLN A 68 6.86 -16.59 -1.02
C GLN A 68 7.77 -17.82 -0.86
N ALA A 69 9.09 -17.62 -0.96
CA ALA A 69 10.08 -18.68 -0.75
C ALA A 69 10.22 -19.12 0.72
N GLY A 70 9.56 -18.44 1.65
CA GLY A 70 9.55 -18.80 3.07
C GLY A 70 10.43 -17.93 3.96
N SER A 71 11.00 -16.84 3.43
CA SER A 71 11.82 -15.92 4.22
C SER A 71 10.99 -15.14 5.23
N ASN A 72 11.63 -14.72 6.33
CA ASN A 72 11.05 -13.93 7.40
C ASN A 72 10.96 -12.44 7.03
N VAL A 73 10.30 -12.15 5.92
CA VAL A 73 10.11 -10.79 5.40
C VAL A 73 8.62 -10.47 5.40
N GLY A 74 8.29 -9.27 5.89
CA GLY A 74 6.98 -8.66 5.75
C GLY A 74 7.04 -7.45 4.83
N VAL A 75 6.13 -7.35 3.88
CA VAL A 75 6.12 -6.28 2.89
C VAL A 75 4.80 -5.53 2.98
N VAL A 76 4.88 -4.20 3.12
CA VAL A 76 3.69 -3.35 3.14
C VAL A 76 3.35 -2.97 1.71
N VAL A 77 2.35 -3.64 1.14
CA VAL A 77 1.95 -3.49 -0.26
C VAL A 77 0.44 -3.50 -0.46
N ASP A 78 0.02 -3.02 -1.63
CA ASP A 78 -1.38 -2.95 -2.05
C ASP A 78 -1.82 -4.13 -2.93
N GLY A 79 -3.09 -4.12 -3.34
CA GLY A 79 -3.68 -5.16 -4.17
C GLY A 79 -3.08 -5.25 -5.56
N ALA A 80 -2.51 -4.17 -6.11
CA ALA A 80 -1.92 -4.20 -7.44
C ALA A 80 -0.74 -5.18 -7.55
N ARG A 81 0.11 -5.21 -6.51
CA ARG A 81 1.22 -6.16 -6.44
C ARG A 81 0.77 -7.58 -6.14
N LEU A 82 -0.31 -7.73 -5.37
CA LEU A 82 -0.86 -9.04 -5.00
C LEU A 82 -1.64 -9.71 -6.13
N ALA A 83 -2.07 -8.94 -7.13
CA ALA A 83 -2.80 -9.43 -8.28
C ALA A 83 -2.03 -10.47 -9.13
N GLN A 84 -0.71 -10.47 -9.06
CA GLN A 84 0.10 -11.51 -9.69
C GLN A 84 -0.15 -12.91 -9.10
N PHE A 85 -0.65 -12.99 -7.88
CA PHE A 85 -0.95 -14.25 -7.19
C PHE A 85 -2.45 -14.58 -7.20
N VAL A 86 -3.29 -13.58 -6.99
CA VAL A 86 -4.75 -13.67 -7.05
C VAL A 86 -5.25 -12.44 -7.83
N PRO A 87 -5.65 -12.61 -9.10
CA PRO A 87 -5.98 -11.50 -9.99
C PRO A 87 -7.04 -10.54 -9.45
N GLU A 88 -7.98 -11.04 -8.67
CA GLU A 88 -9.08 -10.26 -8.08
C GLU A 88 -8.59 -9.12 -7.19
N PHE A 89 -7.41 -9.24 -6.58
CA PHE A 89 -6.82 -8.16 -5.79
C PHE A 89 -6.62 -6.87 -6.58
N ALA A 90 -6.49 -6.96 -7.90
CA ALA A 90 -6.33 -5.77 -8.76
C ALA A 90 -7.54 -4.83 -8.75
N ILE A 91 -8.74 -5.33 -8.38
CA ILE A 91 -9.94 -4.48 -8.31
C ILE A 91 -9.88 -3.46 -7.17
N ILE A 92 -9.11 -3.75 -6.10
CA ILE A 92 -9.01 -2.87 -4.94
C ILE A 92 -8.37 -1.53 -5.33
N PRO A 93 -7.21 -1.48 -6.01
CA PRO A 93 -6.62 -0.24 -6.50
C PRO A 93 -7.05 0.12 -7.92
N ALA A 94 -8.09 -0.48 -8.48
CA ALA A 94 -8.60 -0.09 -9.79
C ALA A 94 -9.23 1.31 -9.73
N PRO A 95 -9.12 2.12 -10.82
CA PRO A 95 -9.49 3.52 -10.77
C PRO A 95 -10.99 3.71 -10.55
N PHE A 96 -11.35 4.57 -9.59
CA PHE A 96 -12.70 5.00 -9.27
C PHE A 96 -13.68 3.88 -8.83
N VAL A 97 -13.16 2.75 -8.35
CA VAL A 97 -14.00 1.65 -7.84
C VAL A 97 -14.57 1.99 -6.47
N PHE A 98 -13.77 2.55 -5.59
CA PHE A 98 -14.19 2.99 -4.27
C PHE A 98 -14.23 4.53 -4.21
N LYS A 99 -15.31 5.08 -3.66
CA LYS A 99 -15.47 6.53 -3.56
C LYS A 99 -14.77 7.15 -2.35
N ASP A 100 -14.53 6.36 -1.30
CA ASP A 100 -13.95 6.82 -0.03
C ASP A 100 -13.37 5.67 0.80
N TYR A 101 -12.70 6.02 1.88
CA TYR A 101 -12.14 5.08 2.85
C TYR A 101 -13.20 4.17 3.49
N THR A 102 -14.37 4.71 3.80
CA THR A 102 -15.44 3.96 4.47
C THR A 102 -15.95 2.80 3.61
N THR A 103 -16.20 3.04 2.33
CA THR A 103 -16.64 1.99 1.39
C THR A 103 -15.54 0.95 1.15
N LEU A 104 -14.30 1.39 1.06
CA LEU A 104 -13.15 0.48 0.94
C LEU A 104 -13.00 -0.40 2.18
N LYS A 105 -13.07 0.18 3.36
CA LYS A 105 -13.01 -0.56 4.64
C LYS A 105 -14.14 -1.58 4.76
N LYS A 106 -15.35 -1.23 4.32
CA LYS A 106 -16.49 -2.15 4.27
C LYS A 106 -16.18 -3.39 3.43
N PHE A 107 -15.59 -3.21 2.26
CA PHE A 107 -15.20 -4.32 1.38
C PHE A 107 -14.08 -5.18 2.01
N ILE A 108 -13.03 -4.55 2.51
CA ILE A 108 -11.91 -5.27 3.16
C ILE A 108 -12.36 -6.12 4.35
N SER A 109 -13.41 -5.70 5.05
CA SER A 109 -14.00 -6.42 6.18
C SER A 109 -15.00 -7.51 5.74
N SER A 110 -15.20 -7.71 4.44
CA SER A 110 -16.19 -8.66 3.91
C SER A 110 -15.69 -10.09 3.82
N PRO A 111 -16.60 -11.08 3.79
CA PRO A 111 -16.25 -12.49 3.55
C PRO A 111 -15.58 -12.70 2.18
N VAL A 112 -15.93 -11.93 1.17
CA VAL A 112 -15.31 -12.02 -0.17
C VAL A 112 -13.83 -11.72 -0.11
N PHE A 113 -13.44 -10.64 0.58
CA PHE A 113 -12.02 -10.32 0.76
C PHE A 113 -11.27 -11.39 1.56
N SER A 114 -11.89 -11.93 2.62
CA SER A 114 -11.33 -13.05 3.38
C SER A 114 -11.06 -14.27 2.50
N GLN A 115 -11.99 -14.58 1.61
CA GLN A 115 -11.84 -15.68 0.65
C GLN A 115 -10.68 -15.46 -0.31
N TRP A 116 -10.51 -14.22 -0.83
CA TRP A 116 -9.35 -13.90 -1.67
C TRP A 116 -8.03 -14.01 -0.92
N SER A 117 -8.00 -13.62 0.35
CA SER A 117 -6.81 -13.76 1.22
C SER A 117 -6.46 -15.22 1.46
N GLU A 118 -7.45 -16.08 1.69
CA GLU A 118 -7.25 -17.53 1.83
C GLU A 118 -6.74 -18.15 0.52
N GLN A 119 -7.27 -17.75 -0.63
CA GLN A 119 -6.77 -18.17 -1.93
C GLN A 119 -5.31 -17.76 -2.14
N MET A 120 -4.93 -16.55 -1.74
CA MET A 120 -3.54 -16.08 -1.82
C MET A 120 -2.63 -16.98 -0.96
N SER A 121 -3.04 -17.28 0.26
CA SER A 121 -2.26 -18.15 1.17
C SER A 121 -2.07 -19.56 0.58
N SER A 122 -3.13 -20.16 0.04
CA SER A 122 -3.09 -21.51 -0.49
C SER A 122 -2.35 -21.62 -1.83
N LYS A 123 -2.48 -20.61 -2.72
CA LYS A 123 -1.89 -20.64 -4.06
C LYS A 123 -0.45 -20.12 -4.10
N SER A 124 -0.11 -19.13 -3.29
CA SER A 124 1.18 -18.45 -3.36
C SER A 124 2.04 -18.60 -2.11
N GLY A 125 1.48 -19.08 -0.99
CA GLY A 125 2.20 -19.12 0.28
C GLY A 125 2.41 -17.76 0.92
N LEU A 126 1.66 -16.74 0.49
CA LEU A 126 1.66 -15.40 1.05
C LEU A 126 0.36 -15.14 1.82
N THR A 127 0.46 -14.51 2.97
CA THR A 127 -0.73 -14.18 3.77
C THR A 127 -0.63 -12.79 4.36
N PRO A 128 -1.72 -12.00 4.38
CA PRO A 128 -1.73 -10.74 5.10
C PRO A 128 -1.86 -10.99 6.60
N LEU A 129 -1.04 -10.32 7.41
CA LEU A 129 -1.28 -10.21 8.85
C LEU A 129 -2.57 -9.41 9.09
N SER A 130 -2.72 -8.31 8.38
CA SER A 130 -3.96 -7.55 8.19
C SER A 130 -3.87 -6.76 6.90
N PHE A 131 -5.02 -6.31 6.36
CA PHE A 131 -5.08 -5.51 5.13
C PHE A 131 -5.91 -4.24 5.35
N ASN A 132 -5.58 -3.49 6.37
CA ASN A 132 -6.29 -2.29 6.81
C ASN A 132 -5.36 -1.08 7.03
N TRP A 133 -4.22 -1.06 6.34
CA TRP A 133 -3.22 0.00 6.41
C TRP A 133 -3.45 0.99 5.27
N TYR A 134 -4.39 1.92 5.47
CA TYR A 134 -4.81 2.89 4.47
C TYR A 134 -3.79 4.02 4.33
N GLN A 135 -3.32 4.24 3.11
CA GLN A 135 -2.30 5.25 2.80
C GLN A 135 -2.87 6.57 2.27
N GLY A 136 -4.16 6.64 1.98
CA GLY A 136 -4.83 7.84 1.51
C GLY A 136 -5.35 7.75 0.07
N ALA A 137 -5.98 8.83 -0.38
CA ALA A 137 -6.45 9.00 -1.74
C ALA A 137 -5.30 9.47 -2.64
N ARG A 138 -5.12 8.82 -3.78
CA ARG A 138 -4.09 9.18 -4.76
C ARG A 138 -4.57 10.31 -5.65
N MET A 139 -3.68 11.23 -5.92
CA MET A 139 -3.89 12.46 -6.67
C MET A 139 -2.83 12.58 -7.77
N LEU A 140 -3.07 13.39 -8.78
CA LEU A 140 -2.06 13.70 -9.80
C LEU A 140 -1.06 14.73 -9.26
N VAL A 141 0.22 14.49 -9.53
CA VAL A 141 1.34 15.35 -9.13
C VAL A 141 2.12 15.71 -10.39
N THR A 142 2.02 16.96 -10.84
CA THR A 142 2.44 17.38 -12.19
C THR A 142 3.21 18.70 -12.20
N GLN A 143 3.83 19.01 -13.35
CA GLN A 143 4.52 20.29 -13.58
C GLN A 143 3.56 21.37 -14.07
N LYS A 144 2.48 20.98 -14.76
CA LYS A 144 1.48 21.88 -15.34
C LYS A 144 0.10 21.56 -14.76
N PRO A 145 -0.83 22.53 -14.75
CA PRO A 145 -2.20 22.28 -14.32
C PRO A 145 -2.87 21.17 -15.14
N VAL A 146 -3.67 20.35 -14.47
CA VAL A 146 -4.48 19.30 -15.09
C VAL A 146 -5.95 19.50 -14.70
N SER A 147 -6.82 19.67 -15.69
CA SER A 147 -8.27 19.81 -15.49
C SER A 147 -9.09 18.76 -16.22
N LYS A 148 -8.51 18.05 -17.17
CA LYS A 148 -9.14 17.01 -17.98
C LYS A 148 -8.11 15.99 -18.46
N PRO A 149 -8.53 14.78 -18.90
CA PRO A 149 -7.60 13.74 -19.36
C PRO A 149 -6.61 14.18 -20.44
N SER A 150 -7.05 15.02 -21.39
CA SER A 150 -6.20 15.46 -22.48
C SER A 150 -5.02 16.35 -22.03
N ASP A 151 -5.06 16.92 -20.82
CA ASP A 151 -3.96 17.67 -20.25
C ASP A 151 -2.77 16.77 -19.87
N LEU A 152 -2.99 15.46 -19.80
CA LEU A 152 -1.95 14.46 -19.56
C LEU A 152 -1.37 13.87 -20.86
N ASN A 153 -1.82 14.28 -22.04
CA ASN A 153 -1.29 13.79 -23.31
C ASN A 153 0.23 14.05 -23.40
N GLY A 154 0.99 12.98 -23.62
CA GLY A 154 2.45 13.06 -23.71
C GLY A 154 3.17 13.22 -22.36
N VAL A 155 2.46 13.28 -21.26
CA VAL A 155 3.05 13.34 -19.91
C VAL A 155 3.44 11.94 -19.46
N ARG A 156 4.71 11.73 -19.16
CA ARG A 156 5.22 10.48 -18.61
C ARG A 156 4.95 10.47 -17.11
N VAL A 157 4.07 9.58 -16.69
CA VAL A 157 3.64 9.46 -15.30
C VAL A 157 4.20 8.18 -14.70
N ARG A 158 4.84 8.28 -13.55
CA ARG A 158 5.30 7.10 -12.83
C ARG A 158 4.12 6.17 -12.54
N ALA A 159 4.28 4.91 -12.85
CA ALA A 159 3.36 3.84 -12.51
C ALA A 159 4.04 2.81 -11.60
N LEU A 160 3.29 2.20 -10.72
CA LEU A 160 3.68 0.99 -10.04
C LEU A 160 3.76 -0.16 -11.07
N GLU A 161 4.69 -1.08 -10.91
CA GLU A 161 4.91 -2.21 -11.84
C GLU A 161 3.80 -3.26 -11.73
N ALA A 162 2.58 -2.90 -12.14
CA ALA A 162 1.44 -3.79 -12.16
C ALA A 162 0.46 -3.39 -13.28
N PRO A 163 -0.21 -4.36 -13.93
CA PRO A 163 -1.11 -4.07 -15.06
C PRO A 163 -2.21 -3.06 -14.72
N VAL A 164 -2.82 -3.13 -13.54
CA VAL A 164 -3.90 -2.22 -13.16
C VAL A 164 -3.44 -0.78 -13.01
N THR A 165 -2.24 -0.54 -12.49
CA THR A 165 -1.70 0.81 -12.33
C THR A 165 -1.21 1.39 -13.65
N ILE A 166 -0.63 0.57 -14.51
CA ILE A 166 -0.28 0.95 -15.87
C ILE A 166 -1.54 1.36 -16.64
N GLU A 167 -2.60 0.57 -16.58
CA GLU A 167 -3.86 0.87 -17.24
C GLU A 167 -4.55 2.11 -16.65
N THR A 168 -4.43 2.33 -15.35
CA THR A 168 -4.94 3.54 -14.69
C THR A 168 -4.32 4.81 -15.28
N ILE A 169 -3.00 4.85 -15.44
CA ILE A 169 -2.35 6.02 -16.05
C ILE A 169 -2.83 6.23 -17.48
N LYS A 170 -2.95 5.15 -18.27
CA LYS A 170 -3.47 5.22 -19.65
C LYS A 170 -4.89 5.76 -19.71
N CYS A 171 -5.80 5.22 -18.91
CA CYS A 171 -7.19 5.64 -18.90
C CYS A 171 -7.38 7.09 -18.43
N MET A 172 -6.48 7.58 -17.61
CA MET A 172 -6.45 8.98 -17.17
C MET A 172 -5.84 9.94 -18.20
N GLY A 173 -5.24 9.42 -19.27
CA GLY A 173 -4.70 10.21 -20.39
C GLY A 173 -3.17 10.31 -20.45
N GLY A 174 -2.44 9.78 -19.49
CA GLY A 174 -0.99 9.86 -19.42
C GLY A 174 -0.27 8.67 -20.05
N SER A 175 1.06 8.76 -20.10
CA SER A 175 1.96 7.68 -20.53
C SER A 175 2.61 7.03 -19.33
N PRO A 176 2.33 5.76 -19.01
CA PRO A 176 2.88 5.12 -17.82
C PRO A 176 4.37 4.77 -18.00
N THR A 177 5.15 5.03 -16.95
CA THR A 177 6.53 4.61 -16.83
C THR A 177 6.69 3.85 -15.51
N PRO A 178 6.75 2.50 -15.53
CA PRO A 178 6.91 1.71 -14.32
C PRO A 178 8.28 1.93 -13.68
N LEU A 179 8.28 2.26 -12.39
CA LEU A 179 9.49 2.32 -11.56
C LEU A 179 9.13 2.27 -10.06
N SER A 180 10.12 1.92 -9.24
CA SER A 180 9.97 1.86 -7.78
C SER A 180 9.70 3.25 -7.19
N TRP A 181 8.89 3.31 -6.11
CA TRP A 181 8.62 4.57 -5.43
C TRP A 181 9.90 5.23 -4.87
N SER A 182 10.85 4.44 -4.39
CA SER A 182 12.13 4.95 -3.87
C SER A 182 12.96 5.73 -4.90
N GLU A 183 12.69 5.54 -6.19
CA GLU A 183 13.38 6.22 -7.30
C GLU A 183 12.63 7.47 -7.81
N ILE A 184 11.46 7.79 -7.24
CA ILE A 184 10.57 8.81 -7.81
C ILE A 184 11.19 10.21 -7.84
N TYR A 185 11.83 10.63 -6.76
CA TYR A 185 12.44 11.97 -6.69
C TYR A 185 13.51 12.15 -7.76
N SER A 186 14.48 11.24 -7.82
CA SER A 186 15.56 11.31 -8.81
C SER A 186 15.04 11.16 -10.23
N SER A 187 14.02 10.34 -10.46
CA SER A 187 13.44 10.13 -11.80
C SER A 187 12.70 11.36 -12.32
N ILE A 188 12.01 12.10 -11.47
CA ILE A 188 11.42 13.40 -11.86
C ILE A 188 12.52 14.44 -12.03
N GLN A 189 13.47 14.50 -11.10
CA GLN A 189 14.57 15.48 -11.15
C GLN A 189 15.39 15.35 -12.43
N THR A 190 15.68 14.14 -12.88
CA THR A 190 16.47 13.86 -14.09
C THR A 190 15.64 13.78 -15.37
N GLY A 191 14.32 13.88 -15.28
CA GLY A 191 13.43 13.85 -16.44
C GLY A 191 13.16 12.45 -17.03
N VAL A 192 13.40 11.39 -16.28
CA VAL A 192 12.99 10.01 -16.65
C VAL A 192 11.47 9.92 -16.70
N VAL A 193 10.79 10.55 -15.73
CA VAL A 193 9.35 10.82 -15.73
C VAL A 193 9.08 12.30 -15.52
N ASP A 194 7.90 12.76 -15.93
CA ASP A 194 7.47 14.15 -15.79
C ASP A 194 6.59 14.35 -14.55
N ALA A 195 5.91 13.31 -14.14
CA ALA A 195 4.84 13.36 -13.14
C ALA A 195 4.72 12.06 -12.36
N ALA A 196 3.93 12.12 -11.31
CA ALA A 196 3.51 10.97 -10.52
C ALA A 196 2.01 11.04 -10.21
N GLU A 197 1.46 9.96 -9.71
CA GLU A 197 0.20 9.96 -8.98
C GLU A 197 0.46 9.32 -7.62
N ALA A 198 0.01 9.95 -6.56
CA ALA A 198 0.29 9.51 -5.19
C ALA A 198 -0.63 10.21 -4.17
N GLN A 199 -0.67 9.64 -2.99
CA GLN A 199 -1.35 10.21 -1.84
C GLN A 199 -0.51 11.34 -1.19
N PRO A 200 -1.14 12.31 -0.51
CA PRO A 200 -0.45 13.49 0.01
C PRO A 200 0.72 13.18 0.95
N THR A 201 0.59 12.19 1.82
CA THR A 201 1.64 11.82 2.78
C THR A 201 2.90 11.29 2.08
N ALA A 202 2.75 10.53 1.00
CA ALA A 202 3.87 10.03 0.21
C ALA A 202 4.53 11.15 -0.62
N VAL A 203 3.73 12.05 -1.19
CA VAL A 203 4.25 13.23 -1.92
C VAL A 203 5.10 14.09 -0.97
N TYR A 204 4.60 14.35 0.22
CA TYR A 204 5.31 15.13 1.23
C TYR A 204 6.57 14.41 1.71
N GLY A 205 6.46 13.14 2.08
CA GLY A 205 7.58 12.33 2.59
C GLY A 205 8.71 12.14 1.58
N SER A 206 8.40 12.07 0.30
CA SER A 206 9.38 12.00 -0.80
C SER A 206 9.83 13.38 -1.30
N LYS A 207 9.37 14.46 -0.67
CA LYS A 207 9.74 15.85 -0.99
C LYS A 207 9.46 16.24 -2.45
N LEU A 208 8.45 15.68 -3.07
CA LEU A 208 8.12 15.99 -4.47
C LEU A 208 7.71 17.46 -4.65
N TYR A 209 7.29 18.16 -3.60
CA TYR A 209 7.02 19.58 -3.61
C TYR A 209 8.25 20.45 -3.96
N GLU A 210 9.46 19.90 -3.87
CA GLU A 210 10.67 20.61 -4.29
C GLU A 210 10.84 20.65 -5.82
N ILE A 211 10.28 19.66 -6.53
CA ILE A 211 10.53 19.43 -7.96
C ILE A 211 9.26 19.31 -8.82
N THR A 212 8.08 19.47 -8.22
CA THR A 212 6.78 19.51 -8.91
C THR A 212 6.00 20.75 -8.50
N LYS A 213 4.94 21.11 -9.24
CA LYS A 213 4.25 22.39 -9.04
C LYS A 213 2.77 22.28 -8.73
N HIS A 214 2.11 21.21 -9.16
CA HIS A 214 0.67 21.05 -9.07
C HIS A 214 0.28 19.71 -8.47
N ILE A 215 -0.72 19.73 -7.58
CA ILE A 215 -1.49 18.58 -7.17
C ILE A 215 -2.92 18.76 -7.63
N THR A 216 -3.46 17.79 -8.36
CA THR A 216 -4.87 17.77 -8.78
C THR A 216 -5.58 16.64 -8.03
N LYS A 217 -6.60 16.98 -7.25
CA LYS A 217 -7.33 16.05 -6.39
C LYS A 217 -8.30 15.18 -7.19
N THR A 218 -7.79 14.25 -7.95
CA THR A 218 -8.59 13.28 -8.69
C THR A 218 -9.16 12.18 -7.80
N ASN A 219 -8.51 11.87 -6.69
CA ASN A 219 -8.90 10.80 -5.76
C ASN A 219 -9.26 9.51 -6.48
N HIS A 220 -8.51 9.19 -7.52
CA HIS A 220 -8.79 8.10 -8.45
C HIS A 220 -8.54 6.71 -7.85
N ILE A 221 -7.76 6.61 -6.79
CA ILE A 221 -7.51 5.37 -6.03
C ILE A 221 -7.50 5.71 -4.54
N HIS A 222 -8.22 4.91 -3.75
CA HIS A 222 -8.06 4.88 -2.30
C HIS A 222 -7.12 3.73 -1.95
N LEU A 223 -5.89 4.06 -1.54
CA LEU A 223 -4.81 3.08 -1.43
C LEU A 223 -4.86 2.34 -0.10
N MET A 224 -5.32 1.10 -0.14
CA MET A 224 -5.26 0.19 1.00
C MET A 224 -4.08 -0.77 0.84
N THR A 225 -3.34 -0.96 1.92
CA THR A 225 -2.21 -1.89 1.99
C THR A 225 -2.36 -2.85 3.16
N GLY A 226 -1.56 -3.90 3.14
CA GLY A 226 -1.44 -4.84 4.23
C GLY A 226 0.01 -5.21 4.47
N ILE A 227 0.28 -5.82 5.62
CA ILE A 227 1.58 -6.43 5.92
C ILE A 227 1.52 -7.87 5.42
N ILE A 228 2.18 -8.14 4.31
CA ILE A 228 2.17 -9.45 3.66
C ILE A 228 3.40 -10.23 4.08
N VAL A 229 3.20 -11.43 4.60
CA VAL A 229 4.27 -12.29 5.11
C VAL A 229 4.21 -13.68 4.48
N SER A 230 5.27 -14.45 4.65
CA SER A 230 5.31 -15.87 4.31
C SER A 230 4.33 -16.66 5.18
N GLN A 231 3.43 -17.41 4.56
CA GLN A 231 2.58 -18.36 5.27
C GLN A 231 3.43 -19.45 5.97
N LYS A 232 4.51 -19.89 5.33
CA LYS A 232 5.44 -20.87 5.91
C LYS A 232 6.13 -20.34 7.17
N TRP A 233 6.64 -19.11 7.11
CA TRP A 233 7.24 -18.48 8.28
C TRP A 233 6.22 -18.28 9.40
N LEU A 234 5.04 -17.74 9.08
CA LEU A 234 3.98 -17.51 10.07
C LEU A 234 3.56 -18.81 10.76
N SER A 235 3.43 -19.91 10.00
CA SER A 235 3.07 -21.22 10.52
C SER A 235 4.16 -21.88 11.39
N SER A 236 5.39 -21.39 11.36
CA SER A 236 6.48 -21.82 12.25
C SER A 236 6.34 -21.27 13.67
N LEU A 237 5.54 -20.22 13.83
CA LEU A 237 5.28 -19.59 15.13
C LEU A 237 4.20 -20.36 15.90
N THR A 238 4.16 -20.16 17.23
CA THR A 238 3.06 -20.68 18.04
C THR A 238 1.73 -20.04 17.66
N ALA A 239 0.62 -20.69 17.94
CA ALA A 239 -0.72 -20.13 17.68
C ALA A 239 -0.94 -18.80 18.40
N GLU A 240 -0.42 -18.65 19.62
CA GLU A 240 -0.47 -17.41 20.39
C GLU A 240 0.33 -16.29 19.69
N GLN A 241 1.55 -16.58 19.26
CA GLN A 241 2.38 -15.59 18.53
C GLN A 241 1.73 -15.16 17.22
N GLN A 242 1.13 -16.09 16.47
CA GLN A 242 0.37 -15.76 15.25
C GLN A 242 -0.82 -14.84 15.54
N THR A 243 -1.55 -15.13 16.61
CA THR A 243 -2.68 -14.30 17.05
C THR A 243 -2.24 -12.90 17.43
N ILE A 244 -1.17 -12.77 18.20
CA ILE A 244 -0.61 -11.47 18.61
C ILE A 244 -0.20 -10.64 17.38
N LEU A 245 0.49 -11.25 16.41
CA LEU A 245 0.89 -10.57 15.17
C LEU A 245 -0.33 -10.02 14.42
N ARG A 246 -1.38 -10.82 14.25
CA ARG A 246 -2.60 -10.40 13.55
C ARG A 246 -3.36 -9.31 14.29
N GLU A 247 -3.52 -9.44 15.61
CA GLU A 247 -4.20 -8.45 16.43
C GLU A 247 -3.47 -7.10 16.46
N GLU A 248 -2.15 -7.13 16.62
CA GLU A 248 -1.33 -5.91 16.61
C GLU A 248 -1.30 -5.27 15.21
N ALA A 249 -1.25 -6.06 14.14
CA ALA A 249 -1.36 -5.55 12.78
C ALA A 249 -2.70 -4.88 12.53
N GLN A 250 -3.81 -5.51 12.93
CA GLN A 250 -5.17 -4.96 12.77
C GLN A 250 -5.36 -3.67 13.57
N LYS A 251 -4.98 -3.69 14.84
CA LYS A 251 -5.12 -2.54 15.74
C LYS A 251 -4.31 -1.33 15.26
N ASN A 252 -3.03 -1.54 14.97
CA ASN A 252 -2.15 -0.45 14.56
C ASN A 252 -2.41 0.01 13.12
N GLY A 253 -2.94 -0.87 12.27
CA GLY A 253 -3.42 -0.51 10.94
C GLY A 253 -4.60 0.46 11.00
N ASP A 254 -5.58 0.22 11.85
CA ASP A 254 -6.71 1.13 12.06
C ASP A 254 -6.24 2.51 12.58
N ILE A 255 -5.36 2.53 13.57
CA ILE A 255 -4.81 3.77 14.12
C ILE A 255 -3.98 4.53 13.06
N ALA A 256 -3.12 3.83 12.33
CA ALA A 256 -2.32 4.44 11.28
C ALA A 256 -3.18 5.00 10.15
N SER A 257 -4.28 4.34 9.79
CA SER A 257 -5.24 4.80 8.79
C SER A 257 -5.92 6.11 9.20
N GLU A 258 -6.40 6.21 10.43
CA GLU A 258 -6.98 7.44 10.96
C GLU A 258 -5.95 8.59 10.98
N ASN A 259 -4.73 8.31 11.43
CA ASN A 259 -3.64 9.28 11.43
C ASN A 259 -3.27 9.73 10.01
N THR A 260 -3.31 8.83 9.02
CA THR A 260 -3.04 9.14 7.62
C THR A 260 -4.10 10.07 7.04
N ILE A 261 -5.37 9.84 7.34
CA ILE A 261 -6.46 10.72 6.89
C ILE A 261 -6.26 12.14 7.43
N GLN A 262 -5.98 12.27 8.72
CA GLN A 262 -5.74 13.57 9.35
C GLN A 262 -4.46 14.24 8.82
N ALA A 263 -3.38 13.49 8.65
CA ALA A 263 -2.12 14.01 8.16
C ALA A 263 -2.19 14.43 6.69
N GLY A 264 -2.99 13.77 5.86
CA GLY A 264 -3.13 14.07 4.45
C GLY A 264 -3.55 15.50 4.17
N ASP A 265 -4.60 15.96 4.81
CA ASP A 265 -5.11 17.33 4.67
C ASP A 265 -4.07 18.35 5.15
N LYS A 266 -3.45 18.08 6.30
CA LYS A 266 -2.40 18.94 6.84
C LYS A 266 -1.19 19.03 5.91
N MET A 267 -0.77 17.94 5.31
CA MET A 267 0.37 17.91 4.38
C MET A 267 0.07 18.62 3.07
N LEU A 268 -1.17 18.58 2.58
CA LEU A 268 -1.59 19.39 1.43
C LEU A 268 -1.45 20.89 1.75
N ASP A 269 -1.89 21.33 2.92
CA ASP A 269 -1.73 22.72 3.35
C ASP A 269 -0.25 23.13 3.45
N GLU A 270 0.59 22.27 4.02
CA GLU A 270 2.04 22.52 4.10
C GLU A 270 2.70 22.58 2.73
N MET A 271 2.31 21.72 1.79
CA MET A 271 2.85 21.78 0.42
C MET A 271 2.38 23.02 -0.33
N ALA A 272 1.14 23.49 -0.10
CA ALA A 272 0.67 24.75 -0.64
C ALA A 272 1.50 25.93 -0.13
N LYS A 273 1.85 25.98 1.15
CA LYS A 273 2.75 26.97 1.74
C LYS A 273 4.16 26.92 1.14
N LYS A 274 4.59 25.77 0.64
CA LYS A 274 5.87 25.57 -0.04
C LYS A 274 5.83 25.90 -1.54
N GLY A 275 4.70 26.40 -2.03
CA GLY A 275 4.56 26.90 -3.40
C GLY A 275 3.85 25.97 -4.37
N MET A 276 3.35 24.79 -3.93
CA MET A 276 2.51 23.96 -4.79
C MET A 276 1.11 24.55 -4.94
N THR A 277 0.57 24.46 -6.15
CA THR A 277 -0.85 24.73 -6.41
C THR A 277 -1.66 23.47 -6.24
N ILE A 278 -2.64 23.50 -5.34
CA ILE A 278 -3.54 22.37 -5.05
C ILE A 278 -4.92 22.70 -5.61
N SER A 279 -5.44 21.85 -6.50
CA SER A 279 -6.69 22.12 -7.21
C SER A 279 -7.68 20.98 -7.06
N GLU A 280 -8.94 21.36 -6.85
CA GLU A 280 -10.09 20.48 -7.09
C GLU A 280 -10.27 20.32 -8.61
N VAL A 281 -10.94 19.25 -9.03
CA VAL A 281 -11.21 18.96 -10.43
C VAL A 281 -12.57 18.29 -10.58
N ASP A 282 -13.24 18.53 -11.72
CA ASP A 282 -14.35 17.68 -12.14
C ASP A 282 -13.79 16.30 -12.52
N THR A 283 -14.09 15.31 -11.71
CA THR A 283 -13.57 13.94 -11.90
C THR A 283 -14.33 13.15 -12.97
N GLN A 284 -15.51 13.62 -13.40
CA GLN A 284 -16.37 12.86 -14.32
C GLN A 284 -15.68 12.47 -15.62
N PRO A 285 -14.93 13.35 -16.31
CA PRO A 285 -14.22 12.97 -17.52
C PRO A 285 -13.19 11.84 -17.31
N PHE A 286 -12.52 11.83 -16.13
CA PHE A 286 -11.59 10.76 -15.77
C PHE A 286 -12.32 9.45 -15.45
N ILE A 287 -13.42 9.53 -14.72
CA ILE A 287 -14.28 8.37 -14.43
C ILE A 287 -14.74 7.74 -15.74
N ASP A 288 -15.28 8.53 -16.67
CA ASP A 288 -15.77 8.06 -17.96
C ASP A 288 -14.66 7.41 -18.79
N GLY A 289 -13.47 7.99 -18.79
CA GLY A 289 -12.30 7.45 -19.49
C GLY A 289 -11.80 6.13 -18.91
N CYS A 290 -12.09 5.85 -17.65
CA CYS A 290 -11.58 4.65 -16.94
C CYS A 290 -12.62 3.54 -16.76
N ARG A 291 -13.85 3.69 -17.23
CA ARG A 291 -14.92 2.68 -17.03
C ARG A 291 -14.61 1.31 -17.62
N TYR A 292 -13.80 1.24 -18.67
CA TYR A 292 -13.46 0.00 -19.35
C TYR A 292 -12.41 -0.85 -18.60
N VAL A 293 -11.72 -0.30 -17.60
CA VAL A 293 -10.54 -0.93 -16.98
C VAL A 293 -10.86 -2.29 -16.35
N PRO A 294 -11.90 -2.44 -15.53
CA PRO A 294 -12.22 -3.76 -14.96
C PRO A 294 -12.45 -4.84 -16.02
N GLU A 295 -13.20 -4.54 -17.07
CA GLU A 295 -13.46 -5.49 -18.15
C GLU A 295 -12.18 -5.86 -18.91
N LYS A 296 -11.39 -4.86 -19.28
CA LYS A 296 -10.12 -5.08 -20.00
C LYS A 296 -9.16 -5.98 -19.24
N LEU A 297 -9.13 -5.87 -17.94
CA LEU A 297 -8.25 -6.67 -17.06
C LEU A 297 -8.87 -8.00 -16.61
N GLY A 298 -10.06 -8.37 -17.11
CA GLY A 298 -10.74 -9.59 -16.72
C GLY A 298 -11.30 -9.55 -15.29
N LEU A 299 -11.60 -8.36 -14.76
CA LEU A 299 -12.06 -8.13 -13.40
C LEU A 299 -13.55 -7.84 -13.28
N SER A 300 -14.34 -8.10 -14.32
CA SER A 300 -15.79 -7.81 -14.31
C SER A 300 -16.53 -8.51 -13.19
N GLU A 301 -16.18 -9.77 -12.90
CA GLU A 301 -16.79 -10.53 -11.81
C GLU A 301 -16.39 -9.98 -10.44
N ALA A 302 -15.10 -9.70 -10.25
CA ALA A 302 -14.59 -9.07 -9.02
C ALA A 302 -15.27 -7.70 -8.80
N TYR A 303 -15.45 -6.92 -9.86
CA TYR A 303 -16.16 -5.63 -9.80
C TYR A 303 -17.62 -5.78 -9.35
N LYS A 304 -18.33 -6.79 -9.86
CA LYS A 304 -19.70 -7.10 -9.41
C LYS A 304 -19.74 -7.49 -7.93
N GLN A 305 -18.81 -8.33 -7.49
CA GLN A 305 -18.70 -8.73 -6.09
C GLN A 305 -18.47 -7.53 -5.18
N VAL A 306 -17.57 -6.62 -5.55
CA VAL A 306 -17.32 -5.38 -4.79
C VAL A 306 -18.61 -4.56 -4.72
N ASN A 307 -19.26 -4.28 -5.86
CA ASN A 307 -20.47 -3.47 -5.90
C ASN A 307 -21.63 -4.05 -5.09
N SER A 308 -21.77 -5.37 -5.03
CA SER A 308 -22.80 -6.04 -4.22
C SER A 308 -22.62 -5.82 -2.71
N ILE A 309 -21.40 -5.47 -2.28
CA ILE A 309 -21.05 -5.24 -0.88
C ILE A 309 -21.14 -3.76 -0.51
N ILE A 310 -20.67 -2.87 -1.40
CA ILE A 310 -20.54 -1.45 -1.06
C ILE A 310 -21.76 -0.60 -1.41
N ASN A 311 -22.66 -1.07 -2.27
CA ASN A 311 -23.90 -0.37 -2.70
C ASN A 311 -25.16 -0.87 -2.01
#